data_7ec0db7f6c8d82c0d6c95240705a6ea6
#
_entry.id   7ec0db7f6c8d82c0d6c95240705a6ea6
#
_cell.length_a   1.000
_cell.length_b   1.000
_cell.length_c   1.000
_cell.angle_alpha   90.00
_cell.angle_beta   90.00
_cell.angle_gamma   90.00
#
_symmetry.space_group_name_H-M   'P 1'
#
loop_
_entity.id
_entity.type
_entity.pdbx_description
1 polymer ?
#
loop_
_entity_poly.entity_id
_entity_poly.type
_entity_poly.pdbx_seq_one_letter_code
_entity_poly.pdbx_strand_id
1 'polypeptide(L)'
;MRPPSMAADATSTTPTSLLRPLVEDLRARRAQIELGGGAEKIAAQHERDKLTARERLALLIDAGTFVELGIHGRPHFSQASMAGKEAPADGVITGYGKVNGRLVAVAAYDFTVMAGSMGMTGELKVTRLRELALSKRIPLIWLLDSAGARIQEAVGSLFAGSGHLFREEVINSGVIPQVAALMGPCAAGTAYIPGLADFVPMVKGRGSMALAGPHLVRAAIGEDVTQEELGGSRVHCRKSGVGDLEVADDPECIEAIKEYLSYFGDNCEQPPPILASEDPVDRGDEELLDALPESNRKPYDMYEVIRRIVDDGRYFDLKPQFAKTIITCLARFGGRPAGIVANQPRQLGGILDNDSADKAARFINLCNAYGIPLIYLMDVPGFMVGTKVEQAGIIRHGAKMLYATANATVPKITVVLRKAYGAGYYVMCGRAYEPDLIVAWPSAEISVMGAEGAVEIIFRKQVEQSEDPAATKQQLIENFRKIIDVYVAAGNDMIDDVIDPRETRATICRALEMAVGKRVERPWKKSGVVPV
;
A
#
# COMPACT_ATOMS: atom_id res chain seq x y z
N MET A 1 -14.17 81.57 55.25
CA MET A 1 -13.77 81.37 53.89
C MET A 1 -13.03 80.05 53.80
N ARG A 2 -13.64 79.03 53.17
CA ARG A 2 -12.99 77.76 52.88
C ARG A 2 -12.39 77.84 51.46
N PRO A 3 -11.17 77.35 51.15
CA PRO A 3 -10.65 77.32 49.86
C PRO A 3 -11.31 76.18 49.01
N PRO A 4 -11.37 76.32 47.68
CA PRO A 4 -12.04 75.33 46.81
C PRO A 4 -11.20 74.06 46.69
N SER A 5 -11.89 72.93 46.73
CA SER A 5 -11.34 71.58 46.48
C SER A 5 -10.91 71.46 45.04
N MET A 6 -9.65 71.18 44.79
CA MET A 6 -9.14 70.72 43.49
C MET A 6 -9.59 69.28 43.28
N ALA A 7 -10.50 69.10 42.35
CA ALA A 7 -10.82 67.78 41.82
C ALA A 7 -9.61 67.31 40.97
N ALA A 8 -8.94 66.24 41.42
CA ALA A 8 -7.94 65.58 40.61
C ALA A 8 -8.63 64.75 39.53
N ASP A 9 -8.46 65.16 38.28
CA ASP A 9 -8.79 64.35 37.09
C ASP A 9 -7.93 63.09 37.12
N ALA A 10 -8.50 61.98 37.57
CA ALA A 10 -7.90 60.67 37.44
C ALA A 10 -8.09 60.22 35.97
N THR A 11 -7.16 60.60 35.10
CA THR A 11 -7.00 59.93 33.81
C THR A 11 -6.62 58.50 34.05
N SER A 12 -7.61 57.60 33.93
CA SER A 12 -7.45 56.15 33.90
C SER A 12 -6.60 55.77 32.69
N THR A 13 -5.28 55.69 32.91
CA THR A 13 -4.38 55.10 31.93
C THR A 13 -4.55 53.60 32.05
N THR A 14 -5.39 53.01 31.21
CA THR A 14 -5.44 51.55 30.98
C THR A 14 -4.00 51.08 30.66
N PRO A 15 -3.42 50.14 31.38
CA PRO A 15 -2.05 49.70 31.09
C PRO A 15 -1.97 49.22 29.65
N THR A 16 -1.12 49.84 28.86
CA THR A 16 -0.89 49.49 27.45
C THR A 16 -0.22 48.10 27.42
N SER A 17 -0.98 47.06 27.06
CA SER A 17 -0.42 45.71 27.02
C SER A 17 0.58 45.59 25.84
N LEU A 18 1.83 45.26 26.15
CA LEU A 18 2.87 44.98 25.14
C LEU A 18 2.47 43.81 24.21
N LEU A 19 1.76 42.81 24.72
CA LEU A 19 1.45 41.59 23.98
C LEU A 19 0.28 41.76 23.02
N ARG A 20 -0.71 42.62 23.30
CA ARG A 20 -1.91 42.73 22.43
C ARG A 20 -1.55 43.07 20.98
N PRO A 21 -0.80 44.13 20.65
CA PRO A 21 -0.44 44.43 19.27
C PRO A 21 0.44 43.33 18.63
N LEU A 22 1.30 42.67 19.39
CA LEU A 22 2.13 41.57 18.90
C LEU A 22 1.29 40.34 18.54
N VAL A 23 0.25 40.07 19.30
CA VAL A 23 -0.68 38.96 19.01
C VAL A 23 -1.55 39.27 17.80
N GLU A 24 -1.97 40.51 17.62
CA GLU A 24 -2.69 40.96 16.43
C GLU A 24 -1.82 40.83 15.17
N ASP A 25 -0.57 41.27 15.21
CA ASP A 25 0.41 41.08 14.12
C ASP A 25 0.65 39.60 13.84
N LEU A 26 0.82 38.75 14.87
CA LEU A 26 0.95 37.31 14.72
C LEU A 26 -0.24 36.69 13.99
N ARG A 27 -1.47 37.08 14.35
CA ARG A 27 -2.70 36.58 13.71
C ARG A 27 -2.77 37.02 12.24
N ALA A 28 -2.44 38.29 11.97
CA ALA A 28 -2.40 38.82 10.59
C ALA A 28 -1.38 38.07 9.72
N ARG A 29 -0.17 37.82 10.25
CA ARG A 29 0.87 37.05 9.55
C ARG A 29 0.43 35.60 9.28
N ARG A 30 -0.19 34.93 10.25
CA ARG A 30 -0.72 33.57 10.06
C ARG A 30 -1.80 33.53 8.99
N ALA A 31 -2.78 34.45 9.05
CA ALA A 31 -3.83 34.53 8.05
C ALA A 31 -3.26 34.76 6.63
N GLN A 32 -2.22 35.60 6.50
CA GLN A 32 -1.56 35.84 5.21
C GLN A 32 -0.82 34.57 4.71
N ILE A 33 -0.14 33.83 5.60
CA ILE A 33 0.56 32.58 5.24
C ILE A 33 -0.45 31.49 4.83
N GLU A 34 -1.59 31.43 5.50
CA GLU A 34 -2.65 30.45 5.22
C GLU A 34 -3.30 30.63 3.84
N LEU A 35 -3.21 31.79 3.24
CA LEU A 35 -3.61 32.02 1.84
C LEU A 35 -2.67 31.35 0.82
N GLY A 36 -1.54 30.81 1.25
CA GLY A 36 -0.57 30.15 0.35
C GLY A 36 -0.13 31.05 -0.77
N GLY A 37 -0.31 30.62 -2.02
CA GLY A 37 0.00 31.41 -3.23
C GLY A 37 -0.99 32.52 -3.56
N GLY A 38 -2.04 32.71 -2.73
CA GLY A 38 -3.08 33.75 -2.88
C GLY A 38 -4.29 33.28 -3.69
N ALA A 39 -5.33 34.13 -3.67
CA ALA A 39 -6.66 33.80 -4.20
C ALA A 39 -6.65 33.35 -5.68
N GLU A 40 -5.84 34.00 -6.52
CA GLU A 40 -5.72 33.66 -7.94
C GLU A 40 -5.18 32.23 -8.14
N LYS A 41 -4.16 31.84 -7.37
CA LYS A 41 -3.58 30.50 -7.44
C LYS A 41 -4.51 29.42 -6.86
N ILE A 42 -5.28 29.78 -5.84
CA ILE A 42 -6.33 28.90 -5.28
C ILE A 42 -7.42 28.67 -6.33
N ALA A 43 -7.92 29.74 -6.97
CA ALA A 43 -8.89 29.63 -8.05
C ALA A 43 -8.39 28.73 -9.20
N ALA A 44 -7.13 28.89 -9.60
CA ALA A 44 -6.51 28.05 -10.63
C ALA A 44 -6.37 26.55 -10.24
N GLN A 45 -6.31 26.22 -8.95
CA GLN A 45 -6.41 24.83 -8.49
C GLN A 45 -7.84 24.30 -8.65
N HIS A 46 -8.85 25.08 -8.21
CA HIS A 46 -10.26 24.70 -8.31
C HIS A 46 -10.72 24.56 -9.77
N GLU A 47 -10.26 25.41 -10.69
CA GLU A 47 -10.53 25.27 -12.13
C GLU A 47 -10.05 23.94 -12.73
N ARG A 48 -9.10 23.28 -12.05
CA ARG A 48 -8.59 21.96 -12.42
C ARG A 48 -9.23 20.84 -11.59
N ASP A 49 -10.33 21.13 -10.89
CA ASP A 49 -10.99 20.25 -9.92
C ASP A 49 -10.03 19.70 -8.85
N LYS A 50 -9.03 20.44 -8.44
CA LYS A 50 -8.07 20.09 -7.40
C LYS A 50 -8.36 20.88 -6.14
N LEU A 51 -8.30 20.24 -5.00
CA LEU A 51 -8.30 20.92 -3.70
C LEU A 51 -6.91 21.51 -3.40
N THR A 52 -6.88 22.57 -2.59
CA THR A 52 -5.65 23.09 -2.01
C THR A 52 -5.11 22.15 -0.94
N ALA A 53 -3.84 22.29 -0.57
CA ALA A 53 -3.23 21.50 0.50
C ALA A 53 -3.98 21.65 1.84
N ARG A 54 -4.49 22.85 2.15
CA ARG A 54 -5.27 23.11 3.39
C ARG A 54 -6.64 22.47 3.36
N GLU A 55 -7.33 22.46 2.23
CA GLU A 55 -8.62 21.79 2.05
C GLU A 55 -8.46 20.27 2.17
N ARG A 56 -7.41 19.70 1.58
CA ARG A 56 -7.05 18.26 1.74
C ARG A 56 -6.79 17.90 3.20
N LEU A 57 -6.04 18.75 3.93
CA LEU A 57 -5.80 18.57 5.36
C LEU A 57 -7.09 18.65 6.17
N ALA A 58 -7.99 19.58 5.83
CA ALA A 58 -9.28 19.72 6.51
C ALA A 58 -10.21 18.50 6.32
N LEU A 59 -10.09 17.79 5.17
CA LEU A 59 -10.80 16.53 4.93
C LEU A 59 -10.14 15.33 5.64
N LEU A 60 -8.82 15.32 5.77
CA LEU A 60 -8.07 14.21 6.34
C LEU A 60 -8.09 14.22 7.87
N ILE A 61 -7.87 15.38 8.46
CA ILE A 61 -7.62 15.53 9.91
C ILE A 61 -8.91 15.87 10.64
N ASP A 62 -9.15 15.22 11.76
CA ASP A 62 -10.29 15.48 12.64
C ASP A 62 -10.31 16.95 13.08
N ALA A 63 -11.48 17.58 12.98
CA ALA A 63 -11.65 19.00 13.22
C ALA A 63 -11.05 19.46 14.56
N GLY A 64 -10.27 20.54 14.52
CA GLY A 64 -9.66 21.16 15.71
C GLY A 64 -8.45 20.41 16.31
N THR A 65 -7.99 19.32 15.67
CA THR A 65 -6.86 18.54 16.20
C THR A 65 -5.52 18.83 15.51
N PHE A 66 -5.52 19.58 14.41
CA PHE A 66 -4.30 19.86 13.66
C PHE A 66 -3.39 20.88 14.37
N VAL A 67 -2.14 20.51 14.53
CA VAL A 67 -1.06 21.37 15.02
C VAL A 67 -0.03 21.53 13.93
N GLU A 68 0.00 22.71 13.31
CA GLU A 68 0.97 23.03 12.25
C GLU A 68 2.35 23.33 12.84
N LEU A 69 3.38 22.71 12.27
CA LEU A 69 4.78 22.91 12.63
C LEU A 69 5.48 23.73 11.56
N GLY A 70 6.20 24.76 11.94
CA GLY A 70 7.00 25.58 11.02
C GLY A 70 6.18 26.43 10.04
N ILE A 71 4.98 26.90 10.43
CA ILE A 71 4.13 27.77 9.61
C ILE A 71 4.87 29.03 9.11
N HIS A 72 5.78 29.61 9.93
CA HIS A 72 6.56 30.80 9.57
C HIS A 72 7.80 30.50 8.72
N GLY A 73 7.97 29.26 8.22
CA GLY A 73 9.06 28.90 7.32
C GLY A 73 9.09 29.76 6.07
N ARG A 74 10.29 30.15 5.62
CA ARG A 74 10.53 30.99 4.44
C ARG A 74 11.68 30.41 3.63
N PRO A 75 11.82 30.77 2.34
CA PRO A 75 12.97 30.39 1.54
C PRO A 75 14.28 30.81 2.21
N HIS A 76 15.33 30.06 2.00
CA HIS A 76 16.63 30.37 2.57
C HIS A 76 17.26 31.60 1.92
N PHE A 77 17.55 32.65 2.71
CA PHE A 77 17.99 33.96 2.23
C PHE A 77 19.37 34.01 1.57
N SER A 78 20.18 32.95 1.67
CA SER A 78 21.54 32.94 1.09
C SER A 78 21.57 32.80 -0.43
N GLN A 79 20.43 32.58 -1.09
CA GLN A 79 20.35 32.39 -2.54
C GLN A 79 19.84 33.66 -3.22
N ALA A 80 20.71 34.32 -3.98
CA ALA A 80 20.36 35.54 -4.74
C ALA A 80 19.18 35.29 -5.72
N SER A 81 19.03 34.08 -6.24
CA SER A 81 17.92 33.65 -7.11
C SER A 81 16.55 33.65 -6.43
N MET A 82 16.51 33.70 -5.09
CA MET A 82 15.29 33.76 -4.28
C MET A 82 14.99 35.16 -3.76
N ALA A 83 15.86 36.14 -4.05
CA ALA A 83 15.65 37.54 -3.61
C ALA A 83 14.31 38.09 -4.11
N GLY A 84 13.50 38.59 -3.19
CA GLY A 84 12.18 39.17 -3.50
C GLY A 84 11.08 38.15 -3.82
N LYS A 85 11.35 36.82 -3.73
CA LYS A 85 10.32 35.79 -3.89
C LYS A 85 9.76 35.37 -2.53
N GLU A 86 8.44 35.32 -2.45
CA GLU A 86 7.73 34.83 -1.29
C GLU A 86 7.32 33.35 -1.52
N ALA A 87 7.54 32.52 -0.51
CA ALA A 87 7.03 31.15 -0.45
C ALA A 87 6.51 30.89 0.97
N PRO A 88 5.23 31.20 1.25
CA PRO A 88 4.60 30.96 2.53
C PRO A 88 4.76 29.51 2.97
N ALA A 89 5.11 29.27 4.26
CA ALA A 89 5.43 27.96 4.81
C ALA A 89 6.48 27.16 4.02
N ASP A 90 7.22 27.82 3.14
CA ASP A 90 8.17 27.26 2.15
C ASP A 90 7.56 26.18 1.24
N GLY A 91 6.26 26.32 0.88
CA GLY A 91 5.56 25.46 -0.07
C GLY A 91 5.18 24.08 0.46
N VAL A 92 5.36 23.81 1.76
CA VAL A 92 4.93 22.57 2.40
C VAL A 92 4.36 22.82 3.78
N ILE A 93 3.16 22.30 4.04
CA ILE A 93 2.49 22.35 5.33
C ILE A 93 2.85 21.06 6.08
N THR A 94 3.45 21.19 7.26
CA THR A 94 3.85 20.04 8.08
C THR A 94 3.21 20.14 9.46
N GLY A 95 2.81 19.03 10.04
CA GLY A 95 2.18 19.02 11.34
C GLY A 95 1.74 17.63 11.78
N TYR A 96 0.98 17.59 12.85
CA TYR A 96 0.34 16.39 13.33
C TYR A 96 -1.11 16.68 13.73
N GLY A 97 -1.94 15.66 13.71
CA GLY A 97 -3.35 15.74 14.08
C GLY A 97 -3.92 14.35 14.24
N LYS A 98 -5.22 14.24 14.32
CA LYS A 98 -5.89 12.95 14.43
C LYS A 98 -6.62 12.59 13.14
N VAL A 99 -6.60 11.32 12.78
CA VAL A 99 -7.42 10.71 11.73
C VAL A 99 -8.25 9.61 12.39
N ASN A 100 -9.56 9.79 12.42
CA ASN A 100 -10.48 8.89 13.14
C ASN A 100 -10.02 8.62 14.59
N GLY A 101 -9.63 9.67 15.30
CA GLY A 101 -9.17 9.63 16.69
C GLY A 101 -7.70 9.22 16.89
N ARG A 102 -6.98 8.73 15.87
CA ARG A 102 -5.59 8.27 15.93
C ARG A 102 -4.62 9.38 15.54
N LEU A 103 -3.55 9.53 16.32
CA LEU A 103 -2.51 10.53 16.03
C LEU A 103 -1.70 10.14 14.80
N VAL A 104 -1.51 11.08 13.88
CA VAL A 104 -0.69 10.93 12.67
C VAL A 104 0.19 12.16 12.45
N ALA A 105 1.31 11.98 11.78
CA ALA A 105 2.11 13.05 11.22
C ALA A 105 1.73 13.25 9.74
N VAL A 106 1.69 14.50 9.27
CA VAL A 106 1.28 14.80 7.90
C VAL A 106 2.13 15.91 7.27
N ALA A 107 2.55 15.72 6.03
CA ALA A 107 3.13 16.72 5.16
C ALA A 107 2.26 16.90 3.91
N ALA A 108 1.84 18.12 3.63
CA ALA A 108 1.05 18.46 2.45
C ALA A 108 1.80 19.51 1.61
N TYR A 109 2.17 19.16 0.38
CA TYR A 109 2.81 20.08 -0.54
C TYR A 109 1.76 21.02 -1.15
N ASP A 110 2.01 22.33 -1.05
CA ASP A 110 1.09 23.36 -1.51
C ASP A 110 1.47 23.81 -2.93
N PHE A 111 0.79 23.28 -3.94
CA PHE A 111 1.05 23.62 -5.33
C PHE A 111 0.80 25.10 -5.66
N THR A 112 0.00 25.80 -4.85
CA THR A 112 -0.22 27.25 -5.02
C THR A 112 1.05 28.07 -4.74
N VAL A 113 1.98 27.50 -3.94
CA VAL A 113 3.24 28.14 -3.55
C VAL A 113 4.38 27.55 -4.37
N MET A 114 4.85 28.29 -5.37
CA MET A 114 5.96 27.89 -6.26
C MET A 114 5.82 26.44 -6.80
N ALA A 115 4.59 26.06 -7.19
CA ALA A 115 4.23 24.73 -7.67
C ALA A 115 4.58 23.59 -6.67
N GLY A 116 4.48 23.85 -5.37
CA GLY A 116 4.81 22.89 -4.33
C GLY A 116 6.28 22.44 -4.33
N SER A 117 7.18 23.20 -4.97
CA SER A 117 8.59 22.83 -5.06
C SER A 117 9.26 22.89 -3.68
N MET A 118 10.06 21.87 -3.40
CA MET A 118 10.76 21.70 -2.12
C MET A 118 12.01 22.60 -2.07
N GLY A 119 11.98 23.63 -1.20
CA GLY A 119 13.11 24.47 -0.85
C GLY A 119 13.90 23.92 0.33
N MET A 120 15.03 24.55 0.66
CA MET A 120 15.89 24.10 1.79
C MET A 120 15.16 24.13 3.13
N THR A 121 14.36 25.16 3.43
CA THR A 121 13.58 25.23 4.67
C THR A 121 12.47 24.17 4.66
N GLY A 122 11.82 23.92 3.52
CA GLY A 122 10.86 22.86 3.33
C GLY A 122 11.45 21.48 3.65
N GLU A 123 12.67 21.20 3.15
CA GLU A 123 13.40 19.97 3.46
C GLU A 123 13.65 19.81 4.97
N LEU A 124 14.08 20.86 5.64
CA LEU A 124 14.27 20.83 7.11
C LEU A 124 12.96 20.58 7.87
N LYS A 125 11.85 21.16 7.41
CA LYS A 125 10.52 20.94 8.01
C LYS A 125 10.09 19.48 7.89
N VAL A 126 10.20 18.89 6.69
CA VAL A 126 9.80 17.49 6.47
C VAL A 126 10.77 16.52 7.15
N THR A 127 12.06 16.81 7.22
CA THR A 127 13.03 16.05 8.01
C THR A 127 12.61 15.99 9.48
N ARG A 128 12.36 17.16 10.09
CA ARG A 128 11.88 17.22 11.48
C ARG A 128 10.58 16.46 11.70
N LEU A 129 9.66 16.51 10.73
CA LEU A 129 8.39 15.78 10.80
C LEU A 129 8.61 14.27 10.81
N ARG A 130 9.49 13.74 9.96
CA ARG A 130 9.84 12.32 9.89
C ARG A 130 10.48 11.83 11.20
N GLU A 131 11.43 12.60 11.74
CA GLU A 131 12.04 12.33 13.03
C GLU A 131 10.99 12.30 14.15
N LEU A 132 10.04 13.26 14.13
CA LEU A 132 8.94 13.29 15.07
C LEU A 132 8.06 12.04 14.94
N ALA A 133 7.64 11.71 13.73
CA ALA A 133 6.80 10.53 13.46
C ALA A 133 7.48 9.25 13.96
N LEU A 134 8.75 9.06 13.66
CA LEU A 134 9.54 7.92 14.13
C LEU A 134 9.67 7.91 15.65
N SER A 135 10.04 9.03 16.27
CA SER A 135 10.24 9.11 17.73
C SER A 135 8.95 8.90 18.51
N LYS A 136 7.81 9.29 17.97
CA LYS A 136 6.48 9.10 18.56
C LYS A 136 5.82 7.80 18.10
N ARG A 137 6.41 7.11 17.12
CA ARG A 137 5.93 5.85 16.54
C ARG A 137 4.48 5.95 16.04
N ILE A 138 4.20 7.01 15.26
CA ILE A 138 2.90 7.31 14.67
C ILE A 138 2.97 7.27 13.15
N PRO A 139 1.87 6.95 12.44
CA PRO A 139 1.82 6.93 10.98
C PRO A 139 2.23 8.26 10.36
N LEU A 140 2.88 8.20 9.19
CA LEU A 140 3.30 9.36 8.40
C LEU A 140 2.53 9.38 7.07
N ILE A 141 1.90 10.52 6.78
CA ILE A 141 1.09 10.71 5.58
C ILE A 141 1.69 11.86 4.75
N TRP A 142 1.87 11.60 3.47
CA TRP A 142 2.30 12.56 2.47
C TRP A 142 1.15 12.86 1.52
N LEU A 143 0.74 14.13 1.41
CA LEU A 143 -0.18 14.62 0.38
C LEU A 143 0.65 15.34 -0.67
N LEU A 144 0.92 14.64 -1.79
CA LEU A 144 1.91 15.04 -2.78
C LEU A 144 1.27 15.79 -3.94
N ASP A 145 1.73 17.02 -4.14
CA ASP A 145 1.39 17.90 -5.25
C ASP A 145 2.57 18.86 -5.48
N SER A 146 3.65 18.36 -6.12
CA SER A 146 4.96 19.02 -6.13
C SER A 146 5.67 18.89 -7.46
N ALA A 147 6.21 19.98 -7.94
CA ALA A 147 7.10 20.02 -9.10
C ALA A 147 8.51 19.46 -8.82
N GLY A 148 8.78 18.98 -7.59
CA GLY A 148 10.07 18.44 -7.18
C GLY A 148 10.98 19.45 -6.48
N ALA A 149 12.29 19.26 -6.57
CA ALA A 149 13.25 20.15 -5.93
C ALA A 149 13.17 21.58 -6.52
N ARG A 150 13.24 22.58 -5.65
CA ARG A 150 13.33 23.99 -6.06
C ARG A 150 14.71 24.26 -6.63
N ILE A 151 14.82 24.25 -7.97
CA ILE A 151 16.10 24.37 -8.70
C ILE A 151 16.84 25.62 -8.28
N GLN A 152 16.14 26.73 -8.02
CA GLN A 152 16.74 28.01 -7.61
C GLN A 152 17.56 27.92 -6.32
N GLU A 153 17.26 26.97 -5.46
CA GLU A 153 18.00 26.71 -4.22
C GLU A 153 18.92 25.48 -4.29
N ALA A 154 18.58 24.51 -5.15
CA ALA A 154 19.29 23.24 -5.24
C ALA A 154 20.48 23.23 -6.22
N VAL A 155 20.66 24.32 -7.00
CA VAL A 155 21.77 24.41 -7.97
C VAL A 155 23.10 24.63 -7.27
N GLY A 156 24.08 23.81 -7.65
CA GLY A 156 25.46 23.90 -7.15
C GLY A 156 25.81 22.85 -6.09
N SER A 157 27.03 22.97 -5.55
CA SER A 157 27.61 21.96 -4.63
C SER A 157 26.90 21.85 -3.28
N LEU A 158 26.04 22.82 -2.91
CA LEU A 158 25.20 22.73 -1.71
C LEU A 158 24.18 21.58 -1.77
N PHE A 159 23.89 21.08 -2.99
CA PHE A 159 23.12 19.85 -3.19
C PHE A 159 23.72 18.63 -2.44
N ALA A 160 25.03 18.63 -2.17
CA ALA A 160 25.67 17.58 -1.39
C ALA A 160 25.12 17.43 0.06
N GLY A 161 24.47 18.46 0.59
CA GLY A 161 23.79 18.44 1.89
C GLY A 161 22.35 17.91 1.86
N SER A 162 21.82 17.50 0.69
CA SER A 162 20.47 16.95 0.52
C SER A 162 20.45 15.41 0.57
N GLY A 163 19.27 14.80 0.50
CA GLY A 163 19.11 13.34 0.43
C GLY A 163 18.75 12.67 1.76
N HIS A 164 18.64 13.42 2.84
CA HIS A 164 18.14 12.92 4.13
C HIS A 164 16.75 12.28 4.00
N LEU A 165 15.91 12.85 3.11
CA LEU A 165 14.57 12.39 2.80
C LEU A 165 14.51 10.86 2.59
N PHE A 166 15.27 10.35 1.65
CA PHE A 166 15.20 8.93 1.26
C PHE A 166 15.76 7.99 2.33
N ARG A 167 16.88 8.40 2.96
CA ARG A 167 17.46 7.61 4.04
C ARG A 167 16.50 7.42 5.20
N GLU A 168 15.80 8.49 5.58
CA GLU A 168 14.91 8.46 6.74
C GLU A 168 13.60 7.73 6.43
N GLU A 169 13.08 7.79 5.22
CA GLU A 169 11.95 6.95 4.81
C GLU A 169 12.27 5.46 4.87
N VAL A 170 13.47 5.08 4.45
CA VAL A 170 13.95 3.70 4.60
C VAL A 170 14.07 3.30 6.07
N ILE A 171 14.52 4.19 6.95
CA ILE A 171 14.60 3.93 8.40
C ILE A 171 13.19 3.78 9.01
N ASN A 172 12.21 4.52 8.52
CA ASN A 172 10.82 4.46 8.97
C ASN A 172 10.09 3.21 8.43
N SER A 173 10.54 2.66 7.31
CA SER A 173 9.91 1.52 6.64
C SER A 173 9.82 0.31 7.56
N GLY A 174 8.61 -0.23 7.71
CA GLY A 174 8.32 -1.36 8.60
C GLY A 174 8.33 -1.00 10.10
N VAL A 175 8.57 0.26 10.46
CA VAL A 175 8.46 0.76 11.85
C VAL A 175 7.15 1.48 12.07
N ILE A 176 6.80 2.41 11.17
CA ILE A 176 5.54 3.16 11.17
C ILE A 176 4.89 3.09 9.78
N PRO A 177 3.56 2.99 9.68
CA PRO A 177 2.88 3.05 8.39
C PRO A 177 3.16 4.36 7.64
N GLN A 178 3.53 4.26 6.36
CA GLN A 178 3.83 5.40 5.50
C GLN A 178 2.87 5.41 4.30
N VAL A 179 2.11 6.48 4.15
CA VAL A 179 1.17 6.68 3.03
C VAL A 179 1.63 7.86 2.18
N ALA A 180 1.69 7.69 0.87
CA ALA A 180 2.05 8.75 -0.07
C ALA A 180 0.96 8.92 -1.14
N ALA A 181 0.05 9.87 -0.94
CA ALA A 181 -1.07 10.15 -1.83
C ALA A 181 -0.65 11.09 -2.96
N LEU A 182 -0.75 10.63 -4.20
CA LEU A 182 -0.45 11.42 -5.39
C LEU A 182 -1.70 12.15 -5.87
N MET A 183 -1.86 13.40 -5.43
CA MET A 183 -3.00 14.27 -5.73
C MET A 183 -2.66 15.34 -6.79
N GLY A 184 -1.45 15.31 -7.29
CA GLY A 184 -0.91 16.15 -8.33
C GLY A 184 0.41 15.59 -8.85
N PRO A 185 1.19 16.39 -9.58
CA PRO A 185 2.54 15.98 -10.01
C PRO A 185 3.45 15.70 -8.82
N CYS A 186 4.35 14.73 -9.02
CA CYS A 186 5.41 14.38 -8.10
C CYS A 186 6.66 14.04 -8.92
N ALA A 187 7.57 15.02 -9.06
CA ALA A 187 8.69 14.91 -10.00
C ALA A 187 10.05 14.89 -9.31
N ALA A 188 11.03 14.34 -9.99
CA ALA A 188 12.42 14.29 -9.55
C ALA A 188 12.58 13.62 -8.17
N GLY A 189 13.28 14.25 -7.23
CA GLY A 189 13.51 13.68 -5.90
C GLY A 189 12.23 13.32 -5.14
N THR A 190 11.16 14.09 -5.26
CA THR A 190 9.90 13.78 -4.58
C THR A 190 9.23 12.51 -5.09
N ALA A 191 9.56 12.03 -6.30
CA ALA A 191 9.02 10.78 -6.85
C ALA A 191 9.48 9.52 -6.10
N TYR A 192 10.55 9.60 -5.32
CA TYR A 192 10.98 8.48 -4.47
C TYR A 192 10.18 8.36 -3.17
N ILE A 193 9.48 9.42 -2.73
CA ILE A 193 8.58 9.34 -1.57
C ILE A 193 7.52 8.25 -1.77
N PRO A 194 6.70 8.26 -2.86
CA PRO A 194 5.77 7.17 -3.10
C PRO A 194 6.48 5.83 -3.42
N GLY A 195 7.67 5.85 -4.01
CA GLY A 195 8.46 4.65 -4.26
C GLY A 195 8.87 3.89 -2.99
N LEU A 196 9.02 4.58 -1.87
CA LEU A 196 9.43 4.04 -0.57
C LEU A 196 8.26 3.88 0.41
N ALA A 197 7.10 4.48 0.14
CA ALA A 197 5.92 4.40 0.99
C ALA A 197 5.24 3.02 0.95
N ASP A 198 4.42 2.72 1.95
CA ASP A 198 3.70 1.45 2.07
C ASP A 198 2.43 1.41 1.21
N PHE A 199 1.75 2.55 1.07
CA PHE A 199 0.52 2.70 0.29
C PHE A 199 0.53 3.97 -0.55
N VAL A 200 0.22 3.83 -1.85
CA VAL A 200 0.32 4.90 -2.86
C VAL A 200 -1.00 5.03 -3.63
N PRO A 201 -2.01 5.73 -3.10
CA PRO A 201 -3.20 6.09 -3.87
C PRO A 201 -2.87 7.22 -4.85
N MET A 202 -3.42 7.15 -6.06
CA MET A 202 -3.20 8.10 -7.15
C MET A 202 -4.52 8.64 -7.69
N VAL A 203 -4.69 9.96 -7.70
CA VAL A 203 -5.87 10.60 -8.30
C VAL A 203 -5.76 10.54 -9.82
N LYS A 204 -6.75 9.94 -10.45
CA LYS A 204 -6.82 9.73 -11.91
C LYS A 204 -6.72 11.03 -12.68
N GLY A 205 -5.84 11.07 -13.68
CA GLY A 205 -5.64 12.23 -14.56
C GLY A 205 -5.03 13.46 -13.90
N ARG A 206 -4.65 13.37 -12.60
CA ARG A 206 -4.03 14.46 -11.82
C ARG A 206 -2.76 14.02 -11.13
N GLY A 207 -2.82 12.88 -10.42
CA GLY A 207 -1.67 12.26 -9.77
C GLY A 207 -0.71 11.69 -10.81
N SER A 208 0.54 12.09 -10.75
CA SER A 208 1.59 11.54 -11.60
C SER A 208 2.94 11.56 -10.90
N MET A 209 3.81 10.63 -11.24
CA MET A 209 5.20 10.63 -10.78
C MET A 209 6.16 10.26 -11.90
N ALA A 210 7.31 10.93 -11.94
CA ALA A 210 8.40 10.62 -12.86
C ALA A 210 9.72 11.18 -12.34
N LEU A 211 10.84 10.56 -12.69
CA LEU A 211 12.17 11.08 -12.34
C LEU A 211 12.47 12.40 -13.04
N ALA A 212 11.90 12.61 -14.23
CA ALA A 212 12.02 13.84 -14.99
C ALA A 212 10.67 14.21 -15.58
N GLY A 213 10.29 15.49 -15.53
CA GLY A 213 9.07 15.94 -16.21
C GLY A 213 9.22 15.95 -17.74
N PRO A 214 8.10 16.06 -18.51
CA PRO A 214 8.12 16.02 -19.98
C PRO A 214 9.13 16.96 -20.64
N HIS A 215 9.30 18.17 -20.13
CA HIS A 215 10.28 19.13 -20.66
C HIS A 215 11.72 18.64 -20.56
N LEU A 216 12.08 17.99 -19.45
CA LEU A 216 13.43 17.45 -19.28
C LEU A 216 13.64 16.19 -20.12
N VAL A 217 12.62 15.34 -20.27
CA VAL A 217 12.64 14.17 -21.16
C VAL A 217 12.89 14.62 -22.60
N ARG A 218 12.16 15.63 -23.07
CA ARG A 218 12.36 16.22 -24.40
C ARG A 218 13.76 16.78 -24.57
N ALA A 219 14.27 17.50 -23.59
CA ALA A 219 15.62 18.08 -23.66
C ALA A 219 16.74 17.02 -23.65
N ALA A 220 16.53 15.91 -22.90
CA ALA A 220 17.55 14.87 -22.71
C ALA A 220 17.61 13.86 -23.87
N ILE A 221 16.45 13.42 -24.36
CA ILE A 221 16.36 12.34 -25.35
C ILE A 221 15.49 12.64 -26.57
N GLY A 222 14.93 13.86 -26.67
CA GLY A 222 14.10 14.30 -27.79
C GLY A 222 12.69 13.70 -27.85
N GLU A 223 12.24 13.02 -26.80
CA GLU A 223 10.91 12.39 -26.74
C GLU A 223 9.85 13.43 -26.33
N ASP A 224 8.81 13.57 -27.17
CA ASP A 224 7.62 14.36 -26.85
C ASP A 224 6.59 13.45 -26.16
N VAL A 225 6.34 13.66 -24.90
CA VAL A 225 5.44 12.85 -24.08
C VAL A 225 4.63 13.75 -23.14
N THR A 226 3.38 13.39 -22.89
CA THR A 226 2.56 14.07 -21.87
C THR A 226 2.88 13.56 -20.48
N GLN A 227 2.54 14.33 -19.45
CA GLN A 227 2.71 13.91 -18.05
C GLN A 227 1.95 12.64 -17.72
N GLU A 228 0.74 12.46 -18.26
CA GLU A 228 -0.09 11.27 -18.05
C GLU A 228 0.52 10.03 -18.75
N GLU A 229 1.04 10.16 -19.96
CA GLU A 229 1.70 9.07 -20.68
C GLU A 229 3.02 8.67 -20.04
N LEU A 230 3.77 9.63 -19.50
CA LEU A 230 5.07 9.40 -18.86
C LEU A 230 4.91 8.68 -17.50
N GLY A 231 3.99 9.15 -16.67
CA GLY A 231 3.90 8.68 -15.29
C GLY A 231 2.57 8.96 -14.60
N GLY A 232 1.45 8.98 -15.33
CA GLY A 232 0.12 9.11 -14.75
C GLY A 232 -0.36 7.84 -14.02
N SER A 233 -1.55 7.92 -13.42
CA SER A 233 -2.13 6.82 -12.64
C SER A 233 -2.23 5.52 -13.43
N ARG A 234 -2.58 5.60 -14.74
CA ARG A 234 -2.65 4.42 -15.62
C ARG A 234 -1.30 3.73 -15.80
N VAL A 235 -0.20 4.48 -15.79
CA VAL A 235 1.13 3.90 -15.89
C VAL A 235 1.47 3.17 -14.61
N HIS A 236 1.33 3.85 -13.47
CA HIS A 236 1.83 3.34 -12.20
C HIS A 236 0.91 2.33 -11.53
N CYS A 237 -0.41 2.46 -11.68
CA CYS A 237 -1.35 1.48 -11.15
C CYS A 237 -1.55 0.24 -12.04
N ARG A 238 -1.06 0.24 -13.33
CA ARG A 238 -1.33 -0.86 -14.26
C ARG A 238 -0.09 -1.49 -14.89
N LYS A 239 1.00 -0.73 -15.07
CA LYS A 239 2.21 -1.18 -15.78
C LYS A 239 3.41 -1.31 -14.88
N SER A 240 3.76 -0.25 -14.13
CA SER A 240 4.94 -0.26 -13.26
C SER A 240 4.68 -0.87 -11.88
N GLY A 241 3.41 -0.88 -11.43
CA GLY A 241 3.04 -1.42 -10.13
C GLY A 241 3.51 -0.60 -8.93
N VAL A 242 3.97 0.65 -9.10
CA VAL A 242 4.33 1.52 -7.97
C VAL A 242 3.07 2.06 -7.29
N GLY A 243 2.06 2.51 -8.06
CA GLY A 243 0.77 2.93 -7.53
C GLY A 243 -0.05 1.74 -7.03
N ASP A 244 -0.70 1.90 -5.88
CA ASP A 244 -1.51 0.85 -5.27
C ASP A 244 -2.98 0.95 -5.65
N LEU A 245 -3.52 2.16 -5.76
CA LEU A 245 -4.93 2.38 -6.04
C LEU A 245 -5.15 3.62 -6.90
N GLU A 246 -5.89 3.50 -8.00
CA GLU A 246 -6.38 4.62 -8.79
C GLU A 246 -7.73 5.07 -8.23
N VAL A 247 -7.84 6.33 -7.81
CA VAL A 247 -9.05 6.95 -7.25
C VAL A 247 -9.54 8.09 -8.12
N ALA A 248 -10.82 8.44 -8.05
CA ALA A 248 -11.42 9.42 -8.95
C ALA A 248 -11.00 10.86 -8.64
N ASP A 249 -10.93 11.23 -7.36
CA ASP A 249 -10.71 12.60 -6.90
C ASP A 249 -10.01 12.68 -5.53
N ASP A 250 -9.78 13.91 -5.07
CA ASP A 250 -9.13 14.18 -3.79
C ASP A 250 -9.94 13.64 -2.59
N PRO A 251 -11.28 13.81 -2.50
CA PRO A 251 -12.09 13.20 -1.44
C PRO A 251 -11.97 11.67 -1.38
N GLU A 252 -12.11 10.96 -2.50
CA GLU A 252 -11.97 9.50 -2.54
C GLU A 252 -10.55 9.06 -2.12
N CYS A 253 -9.54 9.84 -2.51
CA CYS A 253 -8.17 9.60 -2.09
C CYS A 253 -8.02 9.68 -0.56
N ILE A 254 -8.62 10.69 0.07
CA ILE A 254 -8.61 10.86 1.52
C ILE A 254 -9.34 9.72 2.24
N GLU A 255 -10.49 9.30 1.73
CA GLU A 255 -11.21 8.15 2.32
C GLU A 255 -10.42 6.85 2.16
N ALA A 256 -9.75 6.63 1.03
CA ALA A 256 -8.85 5.48 0.84
C ALA A 256 -7.68 5.47 1.85
N ILE A 257 -7.11 6.65 2.18
CA ILE A 257 -6.09 6.77 3.24
C ILE A 257 -6.64 6.36 4.61
N LYS A 258 -7.83 6.87 4.97
CA LYS A 258 -8.49 6.56 6.24
C LYS A 258 -8.82 5.08 6.37
N GLU A 259 -9.36 4.48 5.29
CA GLU A 259 -9.69 3.06 5.25
C GLU A 259 -8.43 2.20 5.36
N TYR A 260 -7.40 2.47 4.56
CA TYR A 260 -6.11 1.78 4.64
C TYR A 260 -5.55 1.78 6.06
N LEU A 261 -5.44 2.95 6.68
CA LEU A 261 -4.91 3.09 8.04
C LEU A 261 -5.73 2.33 9.09
N SER A 262 -7.03 2.10 8.84
CA SER A 262 -7.88 1.36 9.78
C SER A 262 -7.46 -0.08 10.01
N TYR A 263 -6.70 -0.68 9.09
CA TYR A 263 -6.20 -2.05 9.19
C TYR A 263 -4.92 -2.19 10.00
N PHE A 264 -4.23 -1.08 10.30
CA PHE A 264 -2.89 -1.09 10.94
C PHE A 264 -2.92 -0.56 12.37
N GLY A 265 -2.02 -1.04 13.22
CA GLY A 265 -1.62 -0.36 14.44
C GLY A 265 -0.88 0.96 14.13
N ASP A 266 -0.56 1.75 15.16
CA ASP A 266 0.21 2.99 14.95
C ASP A 266 1.65 2.71 14.51
N ASN A 267 2.16 1.53 14.84
CA ASN A 267 3.52 1.09 14.49
C ASN A 267 3.63 -0.45 14.59
N CYS A 268 4.77 -0.98 14.22
CA CYS A 268 5.03 -2.43 14.16
C CYS A 268 4.96 -3.18 15.52
N GLU A 269 4.96 -2.47 16.65
CA GLU A 269 4.84 -3.08 17.98
C GLU A 269 3.39 -3.13 18.48
N GLN A 270 2.49 -2.38 17.83
CA GLN A 270 1.08 -2.37 18.17
C GLN A 270 0.32 -3.36 17.28
N PRO A 271 -0.49 -4.24 17.87
CA PRO A 271 -1.29 -5.16 17.07
C PRO A 271 -2.32 -4.38 16.23
N PRO A 272 -2.68 -4.92 15.06
CA PRO A 272 -3.76 -4.40 14.23
C PRO A 272 -5.08 -4.28 15.03
N PRO A 273 -5.86 -3.19 14.85
CA PRO A 273 -7.07 -2.94 15.64
C PRO A 273 -8.18 -3.92 15.27
N ILE A 274 -8.77 -4.56 16.26
CA ILE A 274 -9.96 -5.39 16.10
C ILE A 274 -11.19 -4.48 16.19
N LEU A 275 -12.03 -4.47 15.17
CA LEU A 275 -13.29 -3.73 15.16
C LEU A 275 -14.45 -4.66 15.54
N ALA A 276 -15.50 -4.09 16.12
CA ALA A 276 -16.73 -4.85 16.33
C ALA A 276 -17.32 -5.24 14.96
N SER A 277 -17.74 -6.48 14.82
CA SER A 277 -18.44 -7.00 13.64
C SER A 277 -19.73 -7.68 14.09
N GLU A 278 -20.82 -7.41 13.40
CA GLU A 278 -22.11 -8.09 13.60
C GLU A 278 -22.25 -9.32 12.70
N ASP A 279 -21.33 -9.50 11.72
CA ASP A 279 -21.33 -10.65 10.82
C ASP A 279 -20.85 -11.91 11.58
N PRO A 280 -21.70 -12.94 11.74
CA PRO A 280 -21.36 -14.10 12.57
C PRO A 280 -20.09 -14.81 12.10
N VAL A 281 -19.23 -15.17 13.04
CA VAL A 281 -17.95 -15.85 12.74
C VAL A 281 -18.15 -17.26 12.18
N ASP A 282 -19.26 -17.90 12.52
CA ASP A 282 -19.64 -19.26 12.10
C ASP A 282 -20.65 -19.29 10.94
N ARG A 283 -20.90 -18.14 10.32
CA ARG A 283 -21.76 -18.04 9.15
C ARG A 283 -21.24 -18.92 8.01
N GLY A 284 -22.05 -19.89 7.59
CA GLY A 284 -21.87 -20.62 6.33
C GLY A 284 -22.47 -19.82 5.16
N ASP A 285 -22.03 -20.14 3.95
CA ASP A 285 -22.56 -19.56 2.71
C ASP A 285 -22.78 -20.68 1.67
N GLU A 286 -24.06 -20.98 1.38
CA GLU A 286 -24.44 -22.06 0.45
C GLU A 286 -23.92 -21.81 -0.98
N GLU A 287 -23.78 -20.55 -1.41
CA GLU A 287 -23.30 -20.23 -2.76
C GLU A 287 -21.81 -20.55 -2.94
N LEU A 288 -21.06 -20.85 -1.87
CA LEU A 288 -19.69 -21.36 -2.01
C LEU A 288 -19.64 -22.75 -2.65
N LEU A 289 -20.72 -23.53 -2.59
CA LEU A 289 -20.80 -24.82 -3.27
C LEU A 289 -20.83 -24.66 -4.80
N ASP A 290 -21.32 -23.51 -5.28
CA ASP A 290 -21.42 -23.18 -6.69
C ASP A 290 -20.27 -22.28 -7.17
N ALA A 291 -19.34 -21.91 -6.29
CA ALA A 291 -18.26 -20.99 -6.59
C ALA A 291 -17.27 -21.53 -7.63
N LEU A 292 -17.09 -22.85 -7.69
CA LEU A 292 -16.18 -23.49 -8.64
C LEU A 292 -16.96 -24.13 -9.81
N PRO A 293 -16.54 -23.91 -11.06
CA PRO A 293 -17.14 -24.60 -12.21
C PRO A 293 -16.80 -26.10 -12.18
N GLU A 294 -17.69 -26.93 -12.73
CA GLU A 294 -17.51 -28.38 -12.84
C GLU A 294 -16.18 -28.78 -13.51
N SER A 295 -15.77 -28.03 -14.53
CA SER A 295 -14.52 -28.29 -15.23
C SER A 295 -13.35 -27.57 -14.57
N ASN A 296 -12.31 -28.32 -14.22
CA ASN A 296 -11.04 -27.82 -13.68
C ASN A 296 -10.32 -26.82 -14.60
N ARG A 297 -10.70 -26.72 -15.88
CA ARG A 297 -10.15 -25.80 -16.88
C ARG A 297 -10.92 -24.49 -17.00
N LYS A 298 -12.17 -24.44 -16.54
CA LYS A 298 -12.98 -23.23 -16.62
C LYS A 298 -12.52 -22.24 -15.55
N PRO A 299 -12.38 -20.94 -15.94
CA PRO A 299 -12.06 -19.89 -14.98
C PRO A 299 -13.28 -19.54 -14.13
N TYR A 300 -13.02 -18.99 -12.95
CA TYR A 300 -14.01 -18.35 -12.06
C TYR A 300 -13.39 -17.11 -11.43
N ASP A 301 -14.21 -16.28 -10.79
CA ASP A 301 -13.75 -15.06 -10.14
C ASP A 301 -13.51 -15.31 -8.65
N MET A 302 -12.24 -15.28 -8.23
CA MET A 302 -11.88 -15.48 -6.83
C MET A 302 -12.43 -14.37 -5.90
N TYR A 303 -12.76 -13.20 -6.41
CA TYR A 303 -13.42 -12.16 -5.63
C TYR A 303 -14.79 -12.60 -5.11
N GLU A 304 -15.51 -13.46 -5.83
CA GLU A 304 -16.79 -14.01 -5.33
C GLU A 304 -16.58 -14.88 -4.09
N VAL A 305 -15.50 -15.66 -4.04
CA VAL A 305 -15.14 -16.43 -2.84
C VAL A 305 -14.75 -15.48 -1.71
N ILE A 306 -13.89 -14.48 -1.99
CA ILE A 306 -13.44 -13.52 -0.99
C ILE A 306 -14.64 -12.81 -0.34
N ARG A 307 -15.57 -12.26 -1.14
CA ARG A 307 -16.76 -11.55 -0.61
C ARG A 307 -17.59 -12.39 0.33
N ARG A 308 -17.69 -13.71 0.09
CA ARG A 308 -18.51 -14.62 0.89
C ARG A 308 -17.90 -15.00 2.22
N ILE A 309 -16.56 -14.92 2.35
CA ILE A 309 -15.85 -15.35 3.56
C ILE A 309 -15.43 -14.22 4.49
N VAL A 310 -15.34 -12.97 3.97
CA VAL A 310 -14.93 -11.79 4.76
C VAL A 310 -16.14 -11.12 5.44
N ASP A 311 -15.87 -10.30 6.45
CA ASP A 311 -16.91 -9.54 7.15
C ASP A 311 -17.64 -8.61 6.20
N ASP A 312 -18.99 -8.68 6.20
CA ASP A 312 -19.90 -7.84 5.39
C ASP A 312 -19.56 -7.84 3.88
N GLY A 313 -18.82 -8.81 3.40
CA GLY A 313 -18.34 -8.87 2.02
C GLY A 313 -17.34 -7.76 1.65
N ARG A 314 -16.74 -7.08 2.63
CA ARG A 314 -15.87 -5.91 2.44
C ARG A 314 -14.39 -6.28 2.47
N TYR A 315 -13.66 -5.77 1.51
CA TYR A 315 -12.21 -5.88 1.42
C TYR A 315 -11.64 -4.61 0.79
N PHE A 316 -10.38 -4.32 1.08
CA PHE A 316 -9.62 -3.20 0.55
C PHE A 316 -8.51 -3.71 -0.36
N ASP A 317 -8.69 -3.53 -1.66
CA ASP A 317 -7.72 -3.98 -2.67
C ASP A 317 -6.44 -3.15 -2.68
N LEU A 318 -5.32 -3.85 -2.82
CA LEU A 318 -4.02 -3.26 -3.12
C LEU A 318 -3.56 -3.74 -4.50
N LYS A 319 -3.30 -2.80 -5.41
CA LYS A 319 -2.89 -3.04 -6.80
C LYS A 319 -3.90 -3.87 -7.63
N PRO A 320 -5.22 -3.57 -7.60
CA PRO A 320 -6.23 -4.37 -8.32
C PRO A 320 -6.03 -4.36 -9.84
N GLN A 321 -5.35 -3.34 -10.37
CA GLN A 321 -5.15 -3.16 -11.82
C GLN A 321 -3.79 -3.69 -12.31
N PHE A 322 -2.85 -3.97 -11.40
CA PHE A 322 -1.53 -4.52 -11.69
C PHE A 322 -1.46 -6.01 -11.37
N ALA A 323 -0.75 -6.79 -12.19
CA ALA A 323 -0.53 -8.23 -11.98
C ALA A 323 -1.81 -8.97 -11.57
N LYS A 324 -2.81 -8.92 -12.43
CA LYS A 324 -4.19 -9.36 -12.12
C LYS A 324 -4.36 -10.86 -11.89
N THR A 325 -3.33 -11.66 -12.16
CA THR A 325 -3.34 -13.11 -11.90
C THR A 325 -3.30 -13.45 -10.42
N ILE A 326 -2.94 -12.46 -9.58
CA ILE A 326 -2.96 -12.56 -8.12
C ILE A 326 -3.70 -11.36 -7.51
N ILE A 327 -4.50 -11.64 -6.47
CA ILE A 327 -5.21 -10.67 -5.66
C ILE A 327 -4.42 -10.45 -4.37
N THR A 328 -4.27 -9.20 -3.97
CA THR A 328 -3.77 -8.80 -2.66
C THR A 328 -4.72 -7.78 -2.07
N CYS A 329 -5.37 -8.11 -0.98
CA CYS A 329 -6.30 -7.21 -0.32
C CYS A 329 -6.27 -7.35 1.21
N LEU A 330 -6.67 -6.30 1.91
CA LEU A 330 -6.91 -6.30 3.33
C LEU A 330 -8.40 -6.55 3.58
N ALA A 331 -8.73 -7.38 4.55
CA ALA A 331 -10.11 -7.68 4.91
C ALA A 331 -10.23 -7.90 6.42
N ARG A 332 -11.44 -8.19 6.90
CA ARG A 332 -11.67 -8.55 8.30
C ARG A 332 -12.41 -9.87 8.41
N PHE A 333 -12.09 -10.59 9.47
CA PHE A 333 -12.73 -11.86 9.85
C PHE A 333 -13.08 -11.79 11.34
N GLY A 334 -14.38 -11.66 11.66
CA GLY A 334 -14.83 -11.42 13.03
C GLY A 334 -14.20 -10.14 13.61
N GLY A 335 -14.11 -9.09 12.82
CA GLY A 335 -13.49 -7.81 13.16
C GLY A 335 -11.95 -7.79 13.14
N ARG A 336 -11.27 -8.93 13.05
CA ARG A 336 -9.80 -9.03 13.02
C ARG A 336 -9.28 -8.75 11.62
N PRO A 337 -8.35 -7.80 11.43
CA PRO A 337 -7.73 -7.56 10.12
C PRO A 337 -6.84 -8.73 9.69
N ALA A 338 -6.88 -9.03 8.40
CA ALA A 338 -6.02 -10.00 7.74
C ALA A 338 -5.70 -9.56 6.32
N GLY A 339 -4.52 -9.93 5.83
CA GLY A 339 -4.12 -9.78 4.44
C GLY A 339 -4.46 -11.05 3.65
N ILE A 340 -5.14 -10.90 2.53
CA ILE A 340 -5.48 -12.02 1.63
C ILE A 340 -4.53 -12.00 0.44
N VAL A 341 -3.90 -13.14 0.17
CA VAL A 341 -3.12 -13.43 -1.04
C VAL A 341 -3.85 -14.56 -1.76
N ALA A 342 -4.44 -14.26 -2.92
CA ALA A 342 -5.27 -15.24 -3.63
C ALA A 342 -4.96 -15.29 -5.13
N ASN A 343 -4.91 -16.47 -5.71
CA ASN A 343 -4.82 -16.59 -7.16
C ASN A 343 -6.14 -16.16 -7.80
N GLN A 344 -6.08 -15.51 -8.97
CA GLN A 344 -7.27 -15.12 -9.72
C GLN A 344 -7.42 -15.96 -11.01
N PRO A 345 -8.15 -17.08 -10.97
CA PRO A 345 -8.27 -17.99 -12.11
C PRO A 345 -8.90 -17.35 -13.36
N ARG A 346 -9.70 -16.30 -13.19
CA ARG A 346 -10.27 -15.53 -14.32
C ARG A 346 -9.19 -14.84 -15.16
N GLN A 347 -8.00 -14.63 -14.61
CA GLN A 347 -6.85 -14.04 -15.29
C GLN A 347 -5.78 -15.12 -15.52
N LEU A 348 -5.63 -15.55 -16.77
CA LEU A 348 -4.65 -16.56 -17.17
C LEU A 348 -4.60 -17.81 -16.27
N GLY A 349 -5.74 -18.22 -15.71
CA GLY A 349 -5.83 -19.38 -14.84
C GLY A 349 -5.19 -19.20 -13.44
N GLY A 350 -4.84 -17.98 -13.02
CA GLY A 350 -4.17 -17.71 -11.75
C GLY A 350 -2.68 -18.06 -11.74
N ILE A 351 -2.04 -18.16 -12.92
CA ILE A 351 -0.61 -18.43 -13.06
C ILE A 351 0.23 -17.30 -12.46
N LEU A 352 1.38 -17.63 -11.90
CA LEU A 352 2.32 -16.64 -11.37
C LEU A 352 3.36 -16.25 -12.43
N ASP A 353 3.52 -14.94 -12.62
CA ASP A 353 4.54 -14.33 -13.45
C ASP A 353 5.44 -13.40 -12.61
N ASN A 354 6.34 -12.66 -13.26
CA ASN A 354 7.28 -11.76 -12.59
C ASN A 354 6.55 -10.71 -11.74
N ASP A 355 5.55 -10.07 -12.33
CA ASP A 355 4.82 -8.96 -11.69
C ASP A 355 3.93 -9.46 -10.54
N SER A 356 3.29 -10.62 -10.70
CA SER A 356 2.47 -11.22 -9.63
C SER A 356 3.31 -11.70 -8.46
N ALA A 357 4.51 -12.22 -8.72
CA ALA A 357 5.46 -12.58 -7.67
C ALA A 357 5.94 -11.35 -6.88
N ASP A 358 6.27 -10.25 -7.56
CA ASP A 358 6.68 -9.00 -6.92
C ASP A 358 5.52 -8.35 -6.12
N LYS A 359 4.32 -8.31 -6.68
CA LYS A 359 3.11 -7.81 -6.00
C LYS A 359 2.85 -8.58 -4.71
N ALA A 360 2.84 -9.91 -4.78
CA ALA A 360 2.61 -10.75 -3.61
C ALA A 360 3.73 -10.61 -2.58
N ALA A 361 5.00 -10.62 -2.99
CA ALA A 361 6.15 -10.48 -2.09
C ALA A 361 6.09 -9.17 -1.30
N ARG A 362 5.79 -8.04 -1.97
CA ARG A 362 5.65 -6.75 -1.31
C ARG A 362 4.50 -6.74 -0.30
N PHE A 363 3.34 -7.28 -0.68
CA PHE A 363 2.16 -7.35 0.19
C PHE A 363 2.39 -8.25 1.42
N ILE A 364 3.02 -9.41 1.24
CA ILE A 364 3.40 -10.32 2.34
C ILE A 364 4.34 -9.61 3.31
N ASN A 365 5.36 -8.90 2.81
CA ASN A 365 6.28 -8.13 3.63
C ASN A 365 5.57 -7.00 4.39
N LEU A 366 4.63 -6.30 3.75
CA LEU A 366 3.80 -5.27 4.40
C LEU A 366 3.01 -5.85 5.57
N CYS A 367 2.27 -6.93 5.33
CA CYS A 367 1.50 -7.60 6.39
C CYS A 367 2.39 -8.08 7.52
N ASN A 368 3.53 -8.71 7.19
CA ASN A 368 4.49 -9.19 8.18
C ASN A 368 5.11 -8.06 9.01
N ALA A 369 5.41 -6.91 8.41
CA ALA A 369 6.01 -5.77 9.10
C ALA A 369 5.08 -5.20 10.18
N TYR A 370 3.77 -5.22 9.95
CA TYR A 370 2.78 -4.62 10.85
C TYR A 370 1.90 -5.64 11.59
N GLY A 371 2.31 -6.89 11.64
CA GLY A 371 1.63 -7.91 12.44
C GLY A 371 0.26 -8.32 11.90
N ILE A 372 -0.03 -8.13 10.62
CA ILE A 372 -1.29 -8.52 9.97
C ILE A 372 -1.20 -9.99 9.56
N PRO A 373 -2.10 -10.87 10.05
CA PRO A 373 -2.18 -12.26 9.63
C PRO A 373 -2.39 -12.41 8.12
N LEU A 374 -1.88 -13.48 7.52
CA LEU A 374 -1.97 -13.77 6.10
C LEU A 374 -2.90 -14.95 5.82
N ILE A 375 -3.86 -14.75 4.93
CA ILE A 375 -4.75 -15.78 4.42
C ILE A 375 -4.39 -16.06 2.96
N TYR A 376 -4.04 -17.30 2.65
CA TYR A 376 -3.73 -17.75 1.29
C TYR A 376 -4.91 -18.52 0.74
N LEU A 377 -5.50 -18.04 -0.36
CA LEU A 377 -6.54 -18.75 -1.11
C LEU A 377 -5.89 -19.28 -2.38
N MET A 378 -5.63 -20.58 -2.39
CA MET A 378 -4.78 -21.22 -3.38
C MET A 378 -5.58 -21.89 -4.50
N ASP A 379 -5.39 -21.42 -5.73
CA ASP A 379 -5.75 -22.11 -6.97
C ASP A 379 -4.70 -21.75 -8.03
N VAL A 380 -3.52 -22.36 -7.94
CA VAL A 380 -2.34 -22.01 -8.70
C VAL A 380 -1.88 -23.16 -9.62
N PRO A 381 -1.85 -22.96 -10.95
CA PRO A 381 -1.31 -23.97 -11.87
C PRO A 381 0.22 -24.01 -11.89
N GLY A 382 0.89 -23.07 -11.25
CA GLY A 382 2.35 -22.93 -11.21
C GLY A 382 2.86 -21.56 -11.59
N PHE A 383 4.17 -21.44 -11.77
CA PHE A 383 4.79 -20.28 -12.41
C PHE A 383 4.71 -20.37 -13.92
N MET A 384 4.66 -19.22 -14.59
CA MET A 384 4.72 -19.13 -16.05
C MET A 384 6.07 -19.63 -16.54
N VAL A 385 6.05 -20.42 -17.60
CA VAL A 385 7.25 -21.00 -18.22
C VAL A 385 7.45 -20.45 -19.63
N GLY A 386 8.65 -20.50 -20.13
CA GLY A 386 8.99 -20.12 -21.50
C GLY A 386 10.06 -19.03 -21.57
N THR A 387 10.69 -18.92 -22.74
CA THR A 387 11.86 -18.06 -22.97
C THR A 387 11.65 -16.60 -22.53
N LYS A 388 10.47 -16.04 -22.79
CA LYS A 388 10.16 -14.63 -22.46
C LYS A 388 10.24 -14.35 -20.97
N VAL A 389 9.63 -15.19 -20.13
CA VAL A 389 9.61 -14.99 -18.66
C VAL A 389 10.93 -15.40 -18.02
N GLU A 390 11.62 -16.42 -18.57
CA GLU A 390 12.95 -16.80 -18.10
C GLU A 390 13.95 -15.66 -18.33
N GLN A 391 13.98 -15.09 -19.52
CA GLN A 391 14.85 -13.95 -19.85
C GLN A 391 14.48 -12.68 -19.09
N ALA A 392 13.21 -12.52 -18.71
CA ALA A 392 12.75 -11.43 -17.83
C ALA A 392 13.04 -11.70 -16.34
N GLY A 393 13.57 -12.88 -15.98
CA GLY A 393 14.04 -13.20 -14.63
C GLY A 393 12.99 -13.83 -13.72
N ILE A 394 12.10 -14.71 -14.21
CA ILE A 394 11.06 -15.37 -13.40
C ILE A 394 11.61 -16.06 -12.15
N ILE A 395 12.81 -16.67 -12.23
CA ILE A 395 13.46 -17.31 -11.07
C ILE A 395 13.77 -16.27 -9.99
N ARG A 396 14.31 -15.11 -10.37
CA ARG A 396 14.64 -14.02 -9.45
C ARG A 396 13.36 -13.44 -8.80
N HIS A 397 12.33 -13.17 -9.59
CA HIS A 397 11.06 -12.64 -9.10
C HIS A 397 10.30 -13.66 -8.27
N GLY A 398 10.25 -14.92 -8.68
CA GLY A 398 9.68 -16.02 -7.89
C GLY A 398 10.42 -16.22 -6.56
N ALA A 399 11.74 -16.07 -6.55
CA ALA A 399 12.54 -16.12 -5.33
C ALA A 399 12.19 -15.02 -4.32
N LYS A 400 11.77 -13.82 -4.76
CA LYS A 400 11.27 -12.77 -3.85
C LYS A 400 10.01 -13.23 -3.09
N MET A 401 9.06 -13.84 -3.80
CA MET A 401 7.84 -14.36 -3.17
C MET A 401 8.14 -15.52 -2.23
N LEU A 402 9.00 -16.46 -2.63
CA LEU A 402 9.50 -17.52 -1.74
C LEU A 402 10.13 -16.94 -0.47
N TYR A 403 11.00 -15.95 -0.62
CA TYR A 403 11.66 -15.29 0.49
C TYR A 403 10.67 -14.60 1.43
N ALA A 404 9.71 -13.85 0.89
CA ALA A 404 8.71 -13.14 1.67
C ALA A 404 7.83 -14.13 2.47
N THR A 405 7.30 -15.17 1.82
CA THR A 405 6.45 -16.19 2.46
C THR A 405 7.21 -16.97 3.55
N ALA A 406 8.47 -17.35 3.29
CA ALA A 406 9.30 -18.06 4.25
C ALA A 406 9.74 -17.19 5.44
N ASN A 407 9.98 -15.90 5.19
CA ASN A 407 10.44 -14.97 6.22
C ASN A 407 9.29 -14.42 7.09
N ALA A 408 8.03 -14.50 6.62
CA ALA A 408 6.88 -14.04 7.37
C ALA A 408 6.66 -14.86 8.65
N THR A 409 6.52 -14.14 9.78
CA THR A 409 6.34 -14.70 11.13
C THR A 409 4.94 -14.48 11.70
N VAL A 410 4.12 -13.68 11.01
CA VAL A 410 2.69 -13.51 11.34
C VAL A 410 1.91 -14.83 11.19
N PRO A 411 0.73 -14.96 11.78
CA PRO A 411 -0.15 -16.09 11.50
C PRO A 411 -0.39 -16.26 10.00
N LYS A 412 -0.31 -17.50 9.52
CA LYS A 412 -0.51 -17.87 8.11
C LYS A 412 -1.53 -18.99 8.03
N ILE A 413 -2.60 -18.78 7.29
CA ILE A 413 -3.67 -19.75 7.08
C ILE A 413 -3.81 -19.98 5.59
N THR A 414 -3.77 -21.25 5.17
CA THR A 414 -3.88 -21.62 3.76
C THR A 414 -5.14 -22.44 3.52
N VAL A 415 -5.91 -22.04 2.52
CA VAL A 415 -7.06 -22.79 2.00
C VAL A 415 -6.76 -23.15 0.55
N VAL A 416 -6.64 -24.44 0.27
CA VAL A 416 -6.45 -24.94 -1.10
C VAL A 416 -7.82 -25.21 -1.71
N LEU A 417 -8.22 -24.37 -2.70
CA LEU A 417 -9.54 -24.47 -3.30
C LEU A 417 -9.58 -25.51 -4.43
N ARG A 418 -8.55 -25.49 -5.31
CA ARG A 418 -8.53 -26.34 -6.49
C ARG A 418 -7.10 -26.78 -6.84
N LYS A 419 -6.35 -26.03 -7.63
CA LYS A 419 -4.99 -26.39 -8.06
C LYS A 419 -3.94 -25.92 -7.08
N ALA A 420 -2.98 -26.76 -6.81
CA ALA A 420 -1.80 -26.44 -5.98
C ALA A 420 -0.57 -27.12 -6.59
N TYR A 421 -0.03 -26.52 -7.68
CA TYR A 421 0.97 -27.19 -8.48
C TYR A 421 2.36 -26.55 -8.39
N GLY A 422 3.38 -27.42 -8.31
CA GLY A 422 4.79 -27.06 -8.39
C GLY A 422 5.23 -26.04 -7.35
N ALA A 423 6.14 -25.15 -7.73
CA ALA A 423 6.60 -24.08 -6.85
C ALA A 423 5.51 -23.04 -6.51
N GLY A 424 4.39 -23.02 -7.26
CA GLY A 424 3.21 -22.25 -6.91
C GLY A 424 2.65 -22.64 -5.55
N TYR A 425 2.58 -23.97 -5.24
CA TYR A 425 2.21 -24.49 -3.94
C TYR A 425 3.09 -23.92 -2.81
N TYR A 426 4.40 -23.81 -3.05
CA TYR A 426 5.33 -23.31 -2.05
C TYR A 426 5.10 -21.84 -1.74
N VAL A 427 5.08 -20.98 -2.77
CA VAL A 427 4.94 -19.53 -2.57
C VAL A 427 3.58 -19.11 -2.03
N MET A 428 2.55 -19.93 -2.25
CA MET A 428 1.20 -19.75 -1.69
C MET A 428 1.06 -20.43 -0.30
N CYS A 429 2.17 -20.54 0.42
CA CYS A 429 2.24 -21.05 1.78
C CYS A 429 1.79 -22.50 1.93
N GLY A 430 2.41 -23.42 1.18
CA GLY A 430 2.28 -24.86 1.40
C GLY A 430 2.87 -25.30 2.75
N ARG A 431 2.68 -26.57 3.13
CA ARG A 431 3.03 -27.13 4.46
C ARG A 431 4.44 -26.77 4.96
N ALA A 432 5.44 -26.80 4.08
CA ALA A 432 6.83 -26.50 4.43
C ALA A 432 7.08 -25.00 4.76
N TYR A 433 6.13 -24.12 4.48
CA TYR A 433 6.20 -22.69 4.77
C TYR A 433 5.51 -22.31 6.08
N GLU A 434 5.28 -23.29 6.94
CA GLU A 434 4.80 -23.16 8.31
C GLU A 434 3.46 -22.39 8.42
N PRO A 435 2.40 -22.78 7.66
CA PRO A 435 1.07 -22.28 7.96
C PRO A 435 0.65 -22.76 9.37
N ASP A 436 -0.08 -21.92 10.11
CA ASP A 436 -0.69 -22.31 11.38
C ASP A 436 -1.86 -23.27 11.18
N LEU A 437 -2.50 -23.14 10.01
CA LEU A 437 -3.51 -24.07 9.52
C LEU A 437 -3.43 -24.16 8.00
N ILE A 438 -3.45 -25.36 7.45
CA ILE A 438 -3.61 -25.63 6.02
C ILE A 438 -4.77 -26.60 5.80
N VAL A 439 -5.84 -26.10 5.18
CA VAL A 439 -7.02 -26.91 4.85
C VAL A 439 -7.29 -26.88 3.35
N ALA A 440 -8.09 -27.80 2.88
CA ALA A 440 -8.44 -27.86 1.48
C ALA A 440 -9.94 -28.11 1.27
N TRP A 441 -10.44 -27.66 0.11
CA TRP A 441 -11.76 -28.08 -0.37
C TRP A 441 -11.67 -29.46 -1.02
N PRO A 442 -12.78 -30.23 -1.10
CA PRO A 442 -12.79 -31.56 -1.72
C PRO A 442 -12.37 -31.55 -3.21
N SER A 443 -12.40 -30.40 -3.86
CA SER A 443 -11.98 -30.18 -5.26
C SER A 443 -10.48 -29.96 -5.44
N ALA A 444 -9.68 -29.97 -4.35
CA ALA A 444 -8.27 -29.65 -4.40
C ALA A 444 -7.42 -30.76 -5.00
N GLU A 445 -6.43 -30.38 -5.81
CA GLU A 445 -5.41 -31.25 -6.39
C GLU A 445 -4.03 -30.71 -6.02
N ILE A 446 -3.20 -31.54 -5.38
CA ILE A 446 -1.85 -31.15 -4.93
C ILE A 446 -0.82 -32.00 -5.65
N SER A 447 0.09 -31.38 -6.43
CA SER A 447 1.08 -32.12 -7.22
C SER A 447 2.22 -31.22 -7.69
N VAL A 448 3.28 -31.84 -8.26
CA VAL A 448 4.32 -31.11 -9.00
C VAL A 448 3.72 -30.45 -10.25
N MET A 449 2.76 -31.11 -10.92
CA MET A 449 2.06 -30.63 -12.12
C MET A 449 0.69 -31.28 -12.24
N GLY A 450 -0.19 -30.69 -13.05
CA GLY A 450 -1.50 -31.28 -13.34
C GLY A 450 -1.43 -32.60 -14.11
N ALA A 451 -2.49 -33.40 -14.04
CA ALA A 451 -2.53 -34.75 -14.58
C ALA A 451 -2.25 -34.81 -16.09
N GLU A 452 -2.78 -33.87 -16.86
CA GLU A 452 -2.58 -33.80 -18.30
C GLU A 452 -1.10 -33.60 -18.67
N GLY A 453 -0.43 -32.64 -17.99
CA GLY A 453 1.00 -32.39 -18.20
C GLY A 453 1.88 -33.56 -17.75
N ALA A 454 1.53 -34.17 -16.61
CA ALA A 454 2.24 -35.34 -16.11
C ALA A 454 2.19 -36.51 -17.09
N VAL A 455 1.02 -36.80 -17.64
CA VAL A 455 0.85 -37.89 -18.64
C VAL A 455 1.63 -37.62 -19.92
N GLU A 456 1.64 -36.39 -20.40
CA GLU A 456 2.41 -36.01 -21.61
C GLU A 456 3.93 -36.14 -21.43
N ILE A 457 4.43 -35.92 -20.23
CA ILE A 457 5.87 -35.99 -19.95
C ILE A 457 6.30 -37.40 -19.53
N ILE A 458 5.61 -37.98 -18.55
CA ILE A 458 6.02 -39.23 -17.90
C ILE A 458 5.65 -40.45 -18.74
N PHE A 459 4.43 -40.44 -19.32
CA PHE A 459 3.84 -41.61 -20.00
C PHE A 459 3.80 -41.46 -21.53
N ARG A 460 4.49 -40.47 -22.10
CA ARG A 460 4.51 -40.17 -23.52
C ARG A 460 4.75 -41.43 -24.40
N LYS A 461 5.81 -42.20 -24.05
CA LYS A 461 6.16 -43.42 -24.83
C LYS A 461 5.08 -44.50 -24.72
N GLN A 462 4.46 -44.63 -23.55
CA GLN A 462 3.38 -45.61 -23.34
C GLN A 462 2.14 -45.24 -24.15
N VAL A 463 1.81 -43.93 -24.24
CA VAL A 463 0.70 -43.45 -25.05
C VAL A 463 0.99 -43.65 -26.54
N GLU A 464 2.19 -43.29 -27.01
CA GLU A 464 2.59 -43.41 -28.41
C GLU A 464 2.65 -44.87 -28.92
N GLN A 465 2.91 -45.84 -28.03
CA GLN A 465 3.04 -47.26 -28.36
C GLN A 465 1.75 -48.08 -28.15
N SER A 466 0.67 -47.45 -27.68
CA SER A 466 -0.60 -48.12 -27.45
C SER A 466 -1.43 -48.27 -28.72
N GLU A 467 -2.31 -49.28 -28.74
CA GLU A 467 -3.24 -49.49 -29.88
C GLU A 467 -4.23 -48.34 -30.02
N ASP A 468 -4.66 -47.72 -28.91
CA ASP A 468 -5.50 -46.54 -28.88
C ASP A 468 -4.86 -45.44 -27.98
N PRO A 469 -4.07 -44.55 -28.58
CA PRO A 469 -3.40 -43.47 -27.84
C PRO A 469 -4.34 -42.54 -27.09
N ALA A 470 -5.54 -42.27 -27.65
CA ALA A 470 -6.50 -41.36 -27.02
C ALA A 470 -7.13 -41.96 -25.75
N ALA A 471 -7.60 -43.21 -25.85
CA ALA A 471 -8.14 -43.93 -24.69
C ALA A 471 -7.08 -44.19 -23.63
N THR A 472 -5.86 -44.58 -24.01
CA THR A 472 -4.74 -44.76 -23.09
C THR A 472 -4.38 -43.48 -22.36
N LYS A 473 -4.28 -42.37 -23.07
CA LYS A 473 -4.04 -41.04 -22.48
C LYS A 473 -5.11 -40.68 -21.47
N GLN A 474 -6.37 -40.84 -21.79
CA GLN A 474 -7.49 -40.56 -20.90
C GLN A 474 -7.44 -41.42 -19.63
N GLN A 475 -7.23 -42.73 -19.78
CA GLN A 475 -7.10 -43.63 -18.66
C GLN A 475 -5.93 -43.29 -17.73
N LEU A 476 -4.80 -42.90 -18.28
CA LEU A 476 -3.63 -42.47 -17.50
C LEU A 476 -3.90 -41.17 -16.76
N ILE A 477 -4.61 -40.21 -17.37
CA ILE A 477 -5.04 -38.97 -16.71
C ILE A 477 -5.95 -39.26 -15.52
N GLU A 478 -6.95 -40.14 -15.69
CA GLU A 478 -7.86 -40.53 -14.62
C GLU A 478 -7.12 -41.25 -13.47
N ASN A 479 -6.17 -42.12 -13.80
CA ASN A 479 -5.35 -42.80 -12.79
C ASN A 479 -4.43 -41.79 -12.07
N PHE A 480 -3.86 -40.84 -12.77
CA PHE A 480 -3.00 -39.83 -12.15
C PHE A 480 -3.79 -38.89 -11.23
N ARG A 481 -5.04 -38.54 -11.60
CA ARG A 481 -5.93 -37.74 -10.74
C ARG A 481 -6.16 -38.40 -9.37
N LYS A 482 -6.24 -39.72 -9.30
CA LYS A 482 -6.35 -40.45 -8.02
C LYS A 482 -5.14 -40.29 -7.11
N ILE A 483 -3.96 -40.01 -7.70
CA ILE A 483 -2.71 -39.83 -6.95
C ILE A 483 -2.57 -38.42 -6.40
N ILE A 484 -3.09 -37.43 -7.16
CA ILE A 484 -3.02 -36.00 -6.81
C ILE A 484 -4.25 -35.52 -6.02
N ASP A 485 -5.17 -36.40 -5.77
CA ASP A 485 -6.38 -36.18 -4.99
C ASP A 485 -6.03 -35.67 -3.57
N VAL A 486 -6.78 -34.72 -3.08
CA VAL A 486 -6.54 -34.06 -1.78
C VAL A 486 -6.56 -35.04 -0.62
N TYR A 487 -7.37 -36.10 -0.68
CA TYR A 487 -7.44 -37.11 0.39
C TYR A 487 -6.18 -37.97 0.51
N VAL A 488 -5.37 -38.03 -0.56
CA VAL A 488 -4.02 -38.64 -0.46
C VAL A 488 -3.11 -37.77 0.39
N ALA A 489 -3.17 -36.45 0.22
CA ALA A 489 -2.40 -35.53 1.04
C ALA A 489 -2.90 -35.52 2.50
N ALA A 490 -4.20 -35.50 2.71
CA ALA A 490 -4.81 -35.58 4.06
C ALA A 490 -4.45 -36.88 4.79
N GLY A 491 -4.54 -38.02 4.12
CA GLY A 491 -4.20 -39.30 4.69
C GLY A 491 -2.72 -39.47 5.08
N ASN A 492 -1.84 -38.59 4.59
CA ASN A 492 -0.42 -38.55 4.92
C ASN A 492 -0.03 -37.35 5.81
N ASP A 493 -1.00 -36.68 6.44
CA ASP A 493 -0.79 -35.52 7.34
C ASP A 493 -0.07 -34.35 6.67
N MET A 494 -0.24 -34.20 5.33
CA MET A 494 0.33 -33.06 4.56
C MET A 494 -0.58 -31.84 4.54
N ILE A 495 -1.83 -32.00 4.92
CA ILE A 495 -2.81 -30.94 5.21
C ILE A 495 -3.55 -31.30 6.48
N ASP A 496 -4.07 -30.31 7.19
CA ASP A 496 -4.69 -30.51 8.51
C ASP A 496 -6.12 -31.05 8.38
N ASP A 497 -6.88 -30.65 7.34
CA ASP A 497 -8.24 -31.16 7.09
C ASP A 497 -8.71 -30.91 5.65
N VAL A 498 -9.74 -31.65 5.24
CA VAL A 498 -10.56 -31.37 4.05
C VAL A 498 -11.92 -30.88 4.55
N ILE A 499 -12.23 -29.62 4.29
CA ILE A 499 -13.39 -28.91 4.83
C ILE A 499 -14.50 -28.74 3.81
N ASP A 500 -15.73 -28.63 4.27
CA ASP A 500 -16.86 -28.14 3.48
C ASP A 500 -16.58 -26.67 3.07
N PRO A 501 -16.71 -26.30 1.79
CA PRO A 501 -16.52 -24.91 1.35
C PRO A 501 -17.29 -23.88 2.19
N ARG A 502 -18.50 -24.23 2.66
CA ARG A 502 -19.35 -23.37 3.52
C ARG A 502 -18.73 -23.04 4.86
N GLU A 503 -17.83 -23.89 5.37
CA GLU A 503 -17.15 -23.71 6.66
C GLU A 503 -15.88 -22.85 6.56
N THR A 504 -15.49 -22.42 5.36
CA THR A 504 -14.23 -21.70 5.13
C THR A 504 -14.08 -20.48 6.04
N ARG A 505 -15.13 -19.64 6.16
CA ARG A 505 -15.11 -18.47 7.04
C ARG A 505 -14.91 -18.86 8.51
N ALA A 506 -15.70 -19.78 9.01
CA ALA A 506 -15.62 -20.26 10.40
C ALA A 506 -14.25 -20.83 10.72
N THR A 507 -13.69 -21.60 9.80
CA THR A 507 -12.36 -22.21 9.92
C THR A 507 -11.27 -21.13 10.01
N ILE A 508 -11.31 -20.12 9.13
CA ILE A 508 -10.37 -18.99 9.16
C ILE A 508 -10.50 -18.20 10.47
N CYS A 509 -11.72 -17.88 10.90
CA CYS A 509 -11.94 -17.13 12.15
C CYS A 509 -11.35 -17.88 13.37
N ARG A 510 -11.61 -19.18 13.48
CA ARG A 510 -11.08 -20.02 14.57
C ARG A 510 -9.56 -20.13 14.52
N ALA A 511 -8.99 -20.28 13.33
CA ALA A 511 -7.54 -20.34 13.15
C ALA A 511 -6.87 -19.00 13.52
N LEU A 512 -7.46 -17.87 13.17
CA LEU A 512 -6.99 -16.54 13.58
C LEU A 512 -7.07 -16.34 15.09
N GLU A 513 -8.09 -16.89 15.74
CA GLU A 513 -8.22 -16.85 17.21
C GLU A 513 -7.16 -17.73 17.87
N MET A 514 -6.96 -18.95 17.40
CA MET A 514 -5.96 -19.90 17.88
C MET A 514 -4.54 -19.33 17.76
N ALA A 515 -4.25 -18.61 16.68
CA ALA A 515 -2.93 -18.06 16.39
C ALA A 515 -2.63 -16.72 17.10
N VAL A 516 -3.54 -16.23 17.95
CA VAL A 516 -3.30 -15.01 18.74
C VAL A 516 -2.06 -15.17 19.60
N GLY A 517 -1.15 -14.21 19.54
CA GLY A 517 0.09 -14.24 20.33
C GLY A 517 1.17 -15.14 19.76
N LYS A 518 1.02 -15.66 18.53
CA LYS A 518 2.07 -16.41 17.84
C LYS A 518 3.41 -15.71 17.94
N ARG A 519 4.44 -16.46 18.32
CA ARG A 519 5.84 -16.01 18.30
C ARG A 519 6.66 -17.03 17.55
N VAL A 520 7.45 -16.55 16.61
CA VAL A 520 8.36 -17.38 15.81
C VAL A 520 9.78 -16.95 16.11
N GLU A 521 10.57 -17.83 16.67
CA GLU A 521 11.99 -17.60 16.85
C GLU A 521 12.74 -17.95 15.55
N ARG A 522 13.57 -17.03 15.11
CA ARG A 522 14.47 -17.22 13.96
C ARG A 522 15.93 -17.01 14.42
N PRO A 523 16.89 -17.66 13.80
CA PRO A 523 18.30 -17.34 14.04
C PRO A 523 18.54 -15.85 13.84
N TRP A 524 19.28 -15.25 14.78
CA TRP A 524 19.64 -13.84 14.64
C TRP A 524 20.43 -13.59 13.35
N LYS A 525 20.09 -12.54 12.65
CA LYS A 525 20.79 -12.07 11.45
C LYS A 525 20.87 -10.54 11.44
N LYS A 526 22.00 -10.00 11.03
CA LYS A 526 22.17 -8.55 10.89
C LYS A 526 21.24 -7.95 9.84
N SER A 527 21.06 -8.64 8.73
CA SER A 527 20.17 -8.29 7.62
C SER A 527 19.89 -9.55 6.81
N GLY A 528 18.77 -9.57 6.09
CA GLY A 528 18.52 -10.56 5.05
C GLY A 528 19.13 -10.12 3.73
N VAL A 529 19.54 -11.09 2.89
CA VAL A 529 19.88 -10.84 1.48
C VAL A 529 18.62 -11.13 0.67
N VAL A 530 17.85 -10.08 0.39
CA VAL A 530 16.60 -10.20 -0.37
C VAL A 530 16.93 -10.42 -1.84
N PRO A 531 16.30 -11.41 -2.51
CA PRO A 531 16.42 -11.54 -3.96
C PRO A 531 15.92 -10.27 -4.67
N VAL A 532 16.65 -9.76 -5.68
CA VAL A 532 16.33 -8.51 -6.42
C VAL A 532 16.12 -8.76 -7.90
#